data_007d5484b34a930a91f38a5c20fee09b
#
_entry.id   007d5484b34a930a91f38a5c20fee09b
#
_cell.length_a   1.000
_cell.length_b   1.000
_cell.length_c   1.000
_cell.angle_alpha   90.00
_cell.angle_beta   90.00
_cell.angle_gamma   90.00
#
_symmetry.space_group_name_H-M   'P 1'
#
loop_
_entity.id
_entity.type
_entity.pdbx_description
1 polymer ?
#
loop_
_entity_poly.entity_id
_entity_poly.type
_entity_poly.pdbx_seq_one_letter_code
_entity_poly.pdbx_strand_id
1 'polypeptide(L)'
;MQSRTNNTGYFVAVDGPNGSGKTTVINAIAEKLGLMGYKVKVTREPTNSILGEFVRKYAEGHKGLSIACMVTADRYEHIKNEIEPMLYDGNIVITDRYILSSLILQRMDGVNADYIMDLNALIIRPDLQVTIMADVGTLQKRLSDRAELT
;
A
#
# COMPACT_ATOMS: atom_id res chain seq x y z
N MET A 1 1.87 15.48 -4.82
CA MET A 1 2.47 14.92 -3.60
C MET A 1 3.10 16.02 -2.78
N GLN A 2 2.73 16.13 -1.52
CA GLN A 2 3.26 17.13 -0.61
C GLN A 2 4.60 16.67 -0.01
N SER A 3 5.57 17.59 0.13
CA SER A 3 6.76 17.36 0.93
C SER A 3 6.41 17.46 2.41
N ARG A 4 6.91 16.54 3.23
CA ARG A 4 6.69 16.57 4.67
C ARG A 4 7.51 17.68 5.30
N THR A 5 6.86 18.52 6.08
CA THR A 5 7.51 19.52 6.95
C THR A 5 7.40 19.02 8.40
N ASN A 6 8.53 18.89 9.10
CA ASN A 6 8.64 18.56 10.53
C ASN A 6 8.26 17.12 10.95
N ASN A 7 8.56 16.10 10.17
CA ASN A 7 8.30 14.74 10.57
C ASN A 7 9.59 14.02 10.99
N THR A 8 9.58 13.42 12.17
CA THR A 8 10.74 12.69 12.75
C THR A 8 10.80 11.23 12.33
N GLY A 9 9.69 10.67 11.79
CA GLY A 9 9.58 9.31 11.33
C GLY A 9 10.04 9.10 9.87
N TYR A 10 10.08 7.84 9.43
CA TYR A 10 10.50 7.45 8.09
C TYR A 10 9.39 6.62 7.41
N PHE A 11 8.95 7.03 6.21
CA PHE A 11 7.85 6.40 5.51
C PHE A 11 8.33 5.54 4.34
N VAL A 12 8.01 4.25 4.39
CA VAL A 12 8.33 3.27 3.35
C VAL A 12 7.05 2.73 2.73
N ALA A 13 6.94 2.78 1.42
CA ALA A 13 5.87 2.13 0.66
C ALA A 13 6.42 0.91 -0.07
N VAL A 14 5.77 -0.24 0.10
CA VAL A 14 6.16 -1.51 -0.54
C VAL A 14 5.04 -1.97 -1.47
N ASP A 15 5.30 -1.95 -2.76
CA ASP A 15 4.36 -2.37 -3.80
C ASP A 15 4.83 -3.65 -4.50
N GLY A 16 3.94 -4.29 -5.23
CA GLY A 16 4.21 -5.48 -6.03
C GLY A 16 2.96 -6.35 -6.23
N PRO A 17 3.00 -7.32 -7.15
CA PRO A 17 1.85 -8.17 -7.45
C PRO A 17 1.45 -9.07 -6.27
N ASN A 18 0.22 -9.60 -6.31
CA ASN A 18 -0.19 -10.64 -5.38
C ASN A 18 0.70 -11.87 -5.53
N GLY A 19 1.06 -12.51 -4.42
CA GLY A 19 1.96 -13.67 -4.45
C GLY A 19 3.45 -13.35 -4.54
N SER A 20 3.87 -12.07 -4.70
CA SER A 20 5.30 -11.70 -4.79
C SER A 20 6.08 -11.88 -3.48
N GLY A 21 5.39 -12.08 -2.34
CA GLY A 21 6.03 -12.23 -1.03
C GLY A 21 6.16 -10.92 -0.24
N LYS A 22 5.45 -9.85 -0.64
CA LYS A 22 5.49 -8.55 0.05
C LYS A 22 5.36 -8.66 1.56
N THR A 23 4.29 -9.27 2.03
CA THR A 23 3.99 -9.39 3.45
C THR A 23 5.10 -10.11 4.21
N THR A 24 5.67 -11.17 3.62
CA THR A 24 6.81 -11.90 4.23
C THR A 24 8.03 -11.01 4.35
N VAL A 25 8.37 -10.27 3.30
CA VAL A 25 9.52 -9.34 3.30
C VAL A 25 9.30 -8.19 4.27
N ILE A 26 8.10 -7.59 4.26
CA ILE A 26 7.74 -6.50 5.17
C ILE A 26 7.90 -6.93 6.63
N ASN A 27 7.36 -8.09 6.98
CA ASN A 27 7.45 -8.62 8.36
C ASN A 27 8.89 -8.89 8.76
N ALA A 28 9.71 -9.50 7.90
CA ALA A 28 11.12 -9.75 8.19
C ALA A 28 11.93 -8.45 8.37
N ILE A 29 11.65 -7.42 7.55
CA ILE A 29 12.28 -6.11 7.68
C ILE A 29 11.84 -5.43 8.99
N ALA A 30 10.54 -5.46 9.30
CA ALA A 30 10.01 -4.85 10.51
C ALA A 30 10.60 -5.50 11.77
N GLU A 31 10.70 -6.81 11.80
CA GLU A 31 11.35 -7.57 12.89
C GLU A 31 12.82 -7.17 13.06
N LYS A 32 13.57 -7.18 11.94
CA LYS A 32 15.01 -6.84 11.97
C LYS A 32 15.25 -5.40 12.44
N LEU A 33 14.46 -4.44 11.97
CA LEU A 33 14.56 -3.06 12.42
C LEU A 33 14.16 -2.92 13.91
N GLY A 34 13.16 -3.67 14.36
CA GLY A 34 12.77 -3.74 15.76
C GLY A 34 13.90 -4.25 16.65
N LEU A 35 14.60 -5.31 16.25
CA LEU A 35 15.79 -5.84 16.95
C LEU A 35 16.95 -4.83 16.99
N MET A 36 17.03 -3.92 16.02
CA MET A 36 17.99 -2.81 15.99
C MET A 36 17.57 -1.61 16.87
N GLY A 37 16.41 -1.69 17.55
CA GLY A 37 15.92 -0.65 18.46
C GLY A 37 15.02 0.41 17.81
N TYR A 38 14.66 0.26 16.53
CA TYR A 38 13.73 1.17 15.89
C TYR A 38 12.27 0.87 16.24
N LYS A 39 11.46 1.91 16.38
CA LYS A 39 10.00 1.77 16.47
C LYS A 39 9.45 1.58 15.06
N VAL A 40 8.89 0.42 14.75
CA VAL A 40 8.35 0.10 13.43
C VAL A 40 6.85 -0.14 13.51
N LYS A 41 6.12 0.43 12.58
CA LYS A 41 4.69 0.20 12.37
C LYS A 41 4.46 -0.29 10.96
N VAL A 42 3.70 -1.39 10.84
CA VAL A 42 3.30 -1.96 9.55
C VAL A 42 1.82 -1.69 9.36
N THR A 43 1.48 -1.18 8.18
CA THR A 43 0.11 -0.93 7.78
C THR A 43 -0.12 -1.39 6.32
N ARG A 44 -1.30 -1.18 5.76
CA ARG A 44 -1.64 -1.68 4.41
C ARG A 44 -2.75 -0.89 3.74
N GLU A 45 -2.81 -0.97 2.41
CA GLU A 45 -3.94 -0.50 1.60
C GLU A 45 -4.56 -1.64 0.73
N PRO A 46 -5.89 -1.68 0.59
CA PRO A 46 -6.86 -0.94 1.37
C PRO A 46 -6.74 -1.23 2.87
N THR A 47 -7.08 -0.24 3.70
CA THR A 47 -6.89 -0.29 5.16
C THR A 47 -7.78 -1.33 5.85
N ASN A 48 -7.56 -1.56 7.14
CA ASN A 48 -8.48 -2.37 7.96
C ASN A 48 -9.62 -1.54 8.57
N SER A 49 -9.79 -0.28 8.13
CA SER A 49 -10.94 0.56 8.47
C SER A 49 -12.22 0.03 7.81
N ILE A 50 -13.38 0.51 8.27
CA ILE A 50 -14.69 0.20 7.63
C ILE A 50 -14.63 0.54 6.13
N LEU A 51 -14.03 1.67 5.76
CA LEU A 51 -13.90 2.07 4.35
C LEU A 51 -13.00 1.11 3.59
N GLY A 52 -11.81 0.78 4.12
CA GLY A 52 -10.88 -0.13 3.47
C GLY A 52 -11.44 -1.56 3.30
N GLU A 53 -12.18 -2.06 4.28
CA GLU A 53 -12.89 -3.35 4.18
C GLU A 53 -13.97 -3.31 3.11
N PHE A 54 -14.75 -2.23 3.06
CA PHE A 54 -15.74 -2.01 2.01
C PHE A 54 -15.08 -1.96 0.62
N VAL A 55 -13.99 -1.22 0.46
CA VAL A 55 -13.23 -1.12 -0.80
C VAL A 55 -12.75 -2.50 -1.27
N ARG A 56 -12.16 -3.30 -0.38
CA ARG A 56 -11.72 -4.66 -0.71
C ARG A 56 -12.86 -5.52 -1.26
N LYS A 57 -13.98 -5.55 -0.53
CA LYS A 57 -15.13 -6.34 -0.90
C LYS A 57 -15.78 -5.85 -2.20
N TYR A 58 -15.90 -4.55 -2.37
CA TYR A 58 -16.49 -3.96 -3.57
C TYR A 58 -15.62 -4.21 -4.81
N ALA A 59 -14.30 -4.21 -4.68
CA ALA A 59 -13.36 -4.45 -5.78
C ALA A 59 -13.39 -5.88 -6.33
N GLU A 60 -13.98 -6.86 -5.61
CA GLU A 60 -14.12 -8.23 -6.11
C GLU A 60 -15.01 -8.32 -7.36
N GLY A 61 -15.99 -7.41 -7.48
CA GLY A 61 -16.94 -7.42 -8.61
C GLY A 61 -16.94 -6.16 -9.48
N HIS A 62 -16.10 -5.17 -9.16
CA HIS A 62 -16.13 -3.85 -9.79
C HIS A 62 -14.74 -3.41 -10.24
N LYS A 63 -14.71 -2.55 -11.27
CA LYS A 63 -13.48 -2.05 -11.90
C LYS A 63 -13.59 -0.58 -12.26
N GLY A 64 -12.46 0.00 -12.67
CA GLY A 64 -12.40 1.31 -13.29
C GLY A 64 -12.48 2.46 -12.31
N LEU A 65 -13.17 3.52 -12.72
CA LEU A 65 -13.10 4.83 -12.06
C LEU A 65 -13.64 4.82 -10.63
N SER A 66 -14.71 4.08 -10.36
CA SER A 66 -15.29 3.99 -9.01
C SER A 66 -14.29 3.40 -8.02
N ILE A 67 -13.57 2.34 -8.40
CA ILE A 67 -12.53 1.73 -7.57
C ILE A 67 -11.37 2.71 -7.38
N ALA A 68 -10.92 3.41 -8.43
CA ALA A 68 -9.86 4.42 -8.32
C ALA A 68 -10.22 5.51 -7.28
N CYS A 69 -11.44 6.02 -7.31
CA CYS A 69 -11.92 7.02 -6.34
C CYS A 69 -11.98 6.46 -4.92
N MET A 70 -12.51 5.24 -4.73
CA MET A 70 -12.65 4.64 -3.41
C MET A 70 -11.32 4.26 -2.77
N VAL A 71 -10.38 3.69 -3.54
CA VAL A 71 -9.02 3.41 -3.07
C VAL A 71 -8.30 4.69 -2.68
N THR A 72 -8.51 5.77 -3.44
CA THR A 72 -7.93 7.08 -3.12
C THR A 72 -8.54 7.67 -1.85
N ALA A 73 -9.85 7.55 -1.65
CA ALA A 73 -10.51 7.98 -0.42
C ALA A 73 -9.98 7.23 0.80
N ASP A 74 -9.87 5.91 0.74
CA ASP A 74 -9.27 5.08 1.80
C ASP A 74 -7.83 5.49 2.09
N ARG A 75 -7.03 5.81 1.07
CA ARG A 75 -5.65 6.31 1.21
C ARG A 75 -5.59 7.64 1.96
N TYR A 76 -6.46 8.58 1.67
CA TYR A 76 -6.49 9.86 2.39
C TYR A 76 -6.86 9.67 3.87
N GLU A 77 -7.82 8.81 4.18
CA GLU A 77 -8.14 8.42 5.55
C GLU A 77 -6.96 7.73 6.24
N HIS A 78 -6.30 6.80 5.54
CA HIS A 78 -5.12 6.09 6.01
C HIS A 78 -3.97 7.05 6.37
N ILE A 79 -3.68 8.00 5.48
CA ILE A 79 -2.63 9.00 5.71
C ILE A 79 -2.96 9.80 6.98
N LYS A 80 -4.16 10.34 7.07
CA LYS A 80 -4.57 11.25 8.14
C LYS A 80 -4.67 10.57 9.49
N ASN A 81 -5.25 9.37 9.53
CA ASN A 81 -5.62 8.70 10.78
C ASN A 81 -4.55 7.71 11.29
N GLU A 82 -3.67 7.23 10.42
CA GLU A 82 -2.65 6.23 10.79
C GLU A 82 -1.24 6.70 10.45
N ILE A 83 -0.92 6.97 9.17
CA ILE A 83 0.46 7.20 8.74
C ILE A 83 1.04 8.46 9.37
N GLU A 84 0.39 9.61 9.24
CA GLU A 84 0.89 10.87 9.79
C GLU A 84 1.08 10.85 11.32
N PRO A 85 0.12 10.35 12.13
CA PRO A 85 0.32 10.22 13.57
C PRO A 85 1.50 9.31 13.92
N MET A 86 1.65 8.16 13.25
CA MET A 86 2.76 7.24 13.50
C MET A 86 4.11 7.88 13.15
N LEU A 87 4.18 8.63 12.04
CA LEU A 87 5.39 9.35 11.64
C LEU A 87 5.72 10.48 12.61
N TYR A 88 4.71 11.19 13.09
CA TYR A 88 4.88 12.24 14.10
C TYR A 88 5.50 11.68 15.40
N ASP A 89 5.11 10.47 15.78
CA ASP A 89 5.65 9.75 16.94
C ASP A 89 7.05 9.14 16.70
N GLY A 90 7.67 9.43 15.54
CA GLY A 90 9.02 9.01 15.20
C GLY A 90 9.15 7.55 14.77
N ASN A 91 8.06 6.91 14.36
CA ASN A 91 8.12 5.53 13.88
C ASN A 91 8.64 5.43 12.44
N ILE A 92 9.25 4.29 12.12
CA ILE A 92 9.37 3.83 10.74
C ILE A 92 8.04 3.21 10.37
N VAL A 93 7.33 3.80 9.41
CA VAL A 93 6.03 3.30 8.92
C VAL A 93 6.24 2.59 7.60
N ILE A 94 5.84 1.32 7.53
CA ILE A 94 5.93 0.51 6.31
C ILE A 94 4.51 0.16 5.88
N THR A 95 4.09 0.62 4.70
CA THR A 95 2.78 0.24 4.13
C THR A 95 2.93 -0.84 3.05
N ASP A 96 2.10 -1.90 3.15
CA ASP A 96 1.89 -2.87 2.08
C ASP A 96 0.88 -2.28 1.10
N ARG A 97 1.35 -1.84 -0.04
CA ARG A 97 0.70 -1.06 -1.10
C ARG A 97 0.58 0.43 -0.80
N TYR A 98 0.71 1.18 -1.88
CA TYR A 98 0.52 2.63 -1.92
C TYR A 98 0.18 3.07 -3.36
N ILE A 99 0.56 4.29 -3.75
CA ILE A 99 0.22 4.89 -5.05
C ILE A 99 0.64 4.04 -6.26
N LEU A 100 1.76 3.32 -6.21
CA LEU A 100 2.22 2.52 -7.34
C LEU A 100 1.25 1.37 -7.64
N SER A 101 0.65 0.75 -6.62
CA SER A 101 -0.44 -0.22 -6.82
C SER A 101 -1.62 0.38 -7.59
N SER A 102 -2.00 1.61 -7.31
CA SER A 102 -3.06 2.32 -8.04
C SER A 102 -2.68 2.59 -9.48
N LEU A 103 -1.46 3.07 -9.73
CA LEU A 103 -0.95 3.32 -11.08
C LEU A 103 -0.86 2.05 -11.94
N ILE A 104 -0.76 0.88 -11.33
CA ILE A 104 -0.76 -0.40 -12.06
C ILE A 104 -2.19 -0.92 -12.21
N LEU A 105 -2.88 -1.15 -11.10
CA LEU A 105 -4.16 -1.87 -11.09
C LEU A 105 -5.27 -1.07 -11.76
N GLN A 106 -5.46 0.21 -11.40
CA GLN A 106 -6.51 1.02 -11.99
C GLN A 106 -6.22 1.37 -13.47
N ARG A 107 -4.94 1.45 -13.88
CA ARG A 107 -4.61 1.57 -15.31
C ARG A 107 -4.98 0.30 -16.09
N MET A 108 -4.75 -0.88 -15.54
CA MET A 108 -5.21 -2.14 -16.15
C MET A 108 -6.74 -2.17 -16.29
N ASP A 109 -7.46 -1.48 -15.42
CA ASP A 109 -8.90 -1.30 -15.47
C ASP A 109 -9.34 -0.16 -16.41
N GLY A 110 -8.41 0.45 -17.16
CA GLY A 110 -8.69 1.48 -18.15
C GLY A 110 -8.75 2.92 -17.62
N VAL A 111 -8.39 3.18 -16.37
CA VAL A 111 -8.34 4.55 -15.83
C VAL A 111 -7.06 5.25 -16.30
N ASN A 112 -7.19 6.49 -16.76
CA ASN A 112 -6.06 7.31 -17.20
C ASN A 112 -5.07 7.55 -16.05
N ALA A 113 -3.76 7.41 -16.31
CA ALA A 113 -2.71 7.56 -15.32
C ALA A 113 -2.64 8.97 -14.74
N ASP A 114 -2.81 10.01 -15.57
CA ASP A 114 -2.78 11.39 -15.10
C ASP A 114 -3.96 11.65 -14.16
N TYR A 115 -5.14 11.12 -14.47
CA TYR A 115 -6.29 11.21 -13.59
C TYR A 115 -6.05 10.50 -12.24
N ILE A 116 -5.40 9.32 -12.23
CA ILE A 116 -5.01 8.65 -10.99
C ILE A 116 -4.05 9.53 -10.18
N MET A 117 -3.09 10.16 -10.85
CA MET A 117 -2.15 11.08 -10.18
C MET A 117 -2.84 12.33 -9.65
N ASP A 118 -3.79 12.90 -10.38
CA ASP A 118 -4.59 14.05 -9.95
C ASP A 118 -5.44 13.73 -8.72
N LEU A 119 -6.13 12.58 -8.72
CA LEU A 119 -6.86 12.08 -7.54
C LEU A 119 -5.96 11.98 -6.30
N ASN A 120 -4.69 11.64 -6.50
CA ASN A 120 -3.70 11.44 -5.45
C ASN A 120 -2.74 12.63 -5.28
N ALA A 121 -3.08 13.81 -5.77
CA ALA A 121 -2.18 14.96 -5.78
C ALA A 121 -1.73 15.42 -4.38
N LEU A 122 -2.56 15.20 -3.37
CA LEU A 122 -2.32 15.65 -1.99
C LEU A 122 -1.77 14.55 -1.05
N ILE A 123 -1.48 13.35 -1.56
CA ILE A 123 -0.89 12.31 -0.72
C ILE A 123 0.55 12.66 -0.32
N ILE A 124 0.99 12.18 0.83
CA ILE A 124 2.38 12.32 1.25
C ILE A 124 3.29 11.42 0.41
N ARG A 125 4.48 11.89 0.11
CA ARG A 125 5.48 11.11 -0.61
C ARG A 125 6.21 10.16 0.36
N PRO A 126 6.36 8.86 0.02
CA PRO A 126 7.23 7.97 0.79
C PRO A 126 8.70 8.46 0.71
N ASP A 127 9.45 8.27 1.78
CA ASP A 127 10.90 8.47 1.78
C ASP A 127 11.60 7.39 0.96
N LEU A 128 11.04 6.18 0.99
CA LEU A 128 11.51 5.05 0.20
C LEU A 128 10.34 4.30 -0.44
N GLN A 129 10.40 4.17 -1.77
CA GLN A 129 9.50 3.31 -2.54
C GLN A 129 10.22 2.02 -2.89
N VAL A 130 9.66 0.89 -2.48
CA VAL A 130 10.19 -0.46 -2.77
C VAL A 130 9.20 -1.19 -3.66
N THR A 131 9.68 -1.89 -4.67
CA THR A 131 8.87 -2.78 -5.50
C THR A 131 9.41 -4.20 -5.40
N ILE A 132 8.57 -5.12 -4.95
CA ILE A 132 8.91 -6.55 -4.88
C ILE A 132 8.37 -7.22 -6.14
N MET A 133 9.29 -7.82 -6.89
CA MET A 133 8.98 -8.51 -8.13
C MET A 133 9.25 -10.01 -7.99
N ALA A 134 8.49 -10.81 -8.70
CA ALA A 134 8.73 -12.23 -8.89
C ALA A 134 8.38 -12.60 -10.34
N ASP A 135 8.97 -13.64 -10.87
CA ASP A 135 8.64 -14.15 -12.20
C ASP A 135 7.19 -14.68 -12.25
N VAL A 136 6.61 -14.67 -13.45
CA VAL A 136 5.20 -15.03 -13.66
C VAL A 136 4.90 -16.45 -13.19
N GLY A 137 5.81 -17.41 -13.45
CA GLY A 137 5.62 -18.79 -13.02
C GLY A 137 5.55 -18.95 -11.50
N THR A 138 6.43 -18.26 -10.78
CA THR A 138 6.41 -18.21 -9.31
C THR A 138 5.11 -17.58 -8.79
N LEU A 139 4.64 -16.49 -9.41
CA LEU A 139 3.39 -15.85 -9.01
C LEU A 139 2.19 -16.76 -9.21
N GLN A 140 2.08 -17.38 -10.39
CA GLN A 140 0.99 -18.30 -10.72
C GLN A 140 0.94 -19.48 -9.75
N LYS A 141 2.08 -20.13 -9.49
CA LYS A 141 2.18 -21.24 -8.54
C LYS A 141 1.71 -20.83 -7.14
N ARG A 142 2.20 -19.71 -6.60
CA ARG A 142 1.84 -19.25 -5.26
C ARG A 142 0.38 -18.82 -5.14
N LEU A 143 -0.25 -18.35 -6.23
CA LEU A 143 -1.66 -18.01 -6.25
C LEU A 143 -2.54 -19.25 -6.30
N SER A 144 -2.19 -20.28 -7.10
CA SER A 144 -2.90 -21.56 -7.13
C SER A 144 -2.84 -22.28 -5.78
N ASP A 145 -1.63 -22.37 -5.18
CA ASP A 145 -1.45 -23.00 -3.87
C ASP A 145 -2.33 -22.35 -2.77
N ARG A 146 -2.57 -21.04 -2.86
CA ARG A 146 -3.47 -20.32 -1.94
C ARG A 146 -4.95 -20.60 -2.20
N ALA A 147 -5.35 -20.71 -3.46
CA ALA A 147 -6.73 -21.01 -3.82
C ALA A 147 -7.16 -22.43 -3.42
N GLU A 148 -6.22 -23.37 -3.34
CA GLU A 148 -6.47 -24.74 -2.88
C GLU A 148 -6.59 -24.85 -1.34
N LEU A 149 -6.14 -23.83 -0.60
CA LEU A 149 -6.17 -23.79 0.87
C LEU A 149 -7.39 -23.05 1.45
N THR A 150 -8.25 -22.47 0.59
CA THR A 150 -9.47 -21.73 0.96
C THR A 150 -10.71 -22.44 0.48
#